data_3be8bd2e643fbd7977585ad72c7ce7fd
#
_entry.id   3be8bd2e643fbd7977585ad72c7ce7fd
#
_cell.length_a   1.000
_cell.length_b   1.000
_cell.length_c   1.000
_cell.angle_alpha   90.00
_cell.angle_beta   90.00
_cell.angle_gamma   90.00
#
_symmetry.space_group_name_H-M   'P 1'
#
loop_
_entity.id
_entity.type
_entity.pdbx_description
1 polymer ?
#
loop_
_entity_poly.entity_id
_entity_poly.type
_entity_poly.pdbx_seq_one_letter_code
_entity_poly.pdbx_strand_id
1 'polypeptide(L)'
;MNVRNMAYSVKKLLVAPKLFLLKKRLGHCGKGVVISLPCKMSTPSNIYMSDYSLVQPNCSFIMNKGKVYIGKWSTISSNCIIITDNHRPTVGINTRMLNRYFINDEIRDIVINEDCWIGAGVTLMSGASLGRGSIAAAGALVNKPVPPYAVVAGVPAKIIASVFTKEQIVEHELHLYPENERMTQQELDELFEKYFEGKKNIGVEGMTAEDKEKAVAHQYMQQSVPK
;
A
#
# COMPACT_ATOMS: atom_id res chain seq x y z
N MET A 1 -27.34 -15.34 23.73
CA MET A 1 -26.12 -15.08 22.93
C MET A 1 -26.50 -15.20 21.46
N ASN A 2 -26.38 -14.13 20.66
CA ASN A 2 -26.94 -14.06 19.32
C ASN A 2 -26.13 -14.95 18.36
N VAL A 3 -26.76 -15.77 17.52
CA VAL A 3 -26.14 -16.72 16.57
C VAL A 3 -25.08 -16.04 15.69
N ARG A 4 -25.29 -14.75 15.34
CA ARG A 4 -24.31 -13.91 14.63
C ARG A 4 -22.98 -13.75 15.41
N ASN A 5 -23.08 -13.51 16.72
CA ASN A 5 -21.90 -13.31 17.57
C ASN A 5 -21.11 -14.62 17.77
N MET A 6 -21.84 -15.75 17.82
CA MET A 6 -21.20 -17.07 17.92
C MET A 6 -20.48 -17.44 16.63
N ALA A 7 -21.10 -17.23 15.47
CA ALA A 7 -20.46 -17.46 14.16
C ALA A 7 -19.21 -16.56 13.95
N TYR A 8 -19.27 -15.30 14.39
CA TYR A 8 -18.13 -14.38 14.35
C TYR A 8 -16.98 -14.86 15.25
N SER A 9 -17.29 -15.29 16.46
CA SER A 9 -16.28 -15.81 17.42
C SER A 9 -15.63 -17.11 16.93
N VAL A 10 -16.39 -18.03 16.37
CA VAL A 10 -15.88 -19.28 15.77
C VAL A 10 -14.97 -18.97 14.55
N LYS A 11 -15.41 -18.06 13.67
CA LYS A 11 -14.60 -17.63 12.52
C LYS A 11 -13.27 -17.00 12.97
N LYS A 12 -13.30 -16.17 13.99
CA LYS A 12 -12.09 -15.55 14.59
C LYS A 12 -11.13 -16.61 15.17
N LEU A 13 -11.67 -17.61 15.83
CA LEU A 13 -10.87 -18.71 16.41
C LEU A 13 -10.17 -19.56 15.34
N LEU A 14 -10.83 -19.83 14.20
CA LEU A 14 -10.27 -20.60 13.10
C LEU A 14 -9.26 -19.81 12.25
N VAL A 15 -9.39 -18.50 12.20
CA VAL A 15 -8.53 -17.60 11.39
C VAL A 15 -7.26 -17.20 12.15
N ALA A 16 -7.33 -17.05 13.46
CA ALA A 16 -6.22 -16.57 14.28
C ALA A 16 -4.91 -17.40 14.13
N PRO A 17 -4.93 -18.74 14.15
CA PRO A 17 -3.71 -19.54 13.97
C PRO A 17 -3.09 -19.35 12.58
N LYS A 18 -3.93 -19.32 11.53
CA LYS A 18 -3.48 -19.11 10.15
C LYS A 18 -2.83 -17.75 9.98
N LEU A 19 -3.43 -16.70 10.55
CA LEU A 19 -2.90 -15.35 10.51
C LEU A 19 -1.58 -15.23 11.27
N PHE A 20 -1.48 -15.84 12.45
CA PHE A 20 -0.26 -15.89 13.25
C PHE A 20 0.89 -16.55 12.47
N LEU A 21 0.65 -17.72 11.87
CA LEU A 21 1.64 -18.41 11.05
C LEU A 21 2.03 -17.61 9.81
N LEU A 22 1.06 -16.95 9.15
CA LEU A 22 1.34 -16.09 8.01
C LEU A 22 2.25 -14.94 8.41
N LYS A 23 1.94 -14.22 9.49
CA LYS A 23 2.75 -13.10 9.99
C LYS A 23 4.19 -13.52 10.32
N LYS A 24 4.39 -14.72 10.90
CA LYS A 24 5.73 -15.26 11.16
C LYS A 24 6.54 -15.61 9.90
N ARG A 25 5.86 -15.83 8.78
CA ARG A 25 6.50 -16.14 7.49
C ARG A 25 6.83 -14.90 6.66
N LEU A 26 6.36 -13.71 7.04
CA LEU A 26 6.71 -12.46 6.36
C LEU A 26 8.20 -12.16 6.53
N GLY A 27 8.79 -11.50 5.54
CA GLY A 27 10.18 -11.00 5.63
C GLY A 27 10.33 -9.96 6.74
N HIS A 28 9.30 -9.15 6.95
CA HIS A 28 9.15 -8.25 8.10
C HIS A 28 7.68 -8.04 8.42
N CYS A 29 7.35 -7.96 9.71
CA CYS A 29 6.01 -7.68 10.19
C CYS A 29 6.10 -6.69 11.35
N GLY A 30 5.88 -5.42 11.06
CA GLY A 30 5.87 -4.32 12.03
C GLY A 30 4.75 -4.41 13.05
N LYS A 31 4.77 -3.49 13.99
CA LYS A 31 3.77 -3.35 15.05
C LYS A 31 2.40 -2.96 14.45
N GLY A 32 1.33 -3.50 14.99
CA GLY A 32 -0.03 -3.13 14.56
C GLY A 32 -0.39 -3.53 13.13
N VAL A 33 0.45 -4.33 12.44
CA VAL A 33 0.14 -4.82 11.08
C VAL A 33 -1.16 -5.62 11.09
N VAL A 34 -2.05 -5.30 10.15
CA VAL A 34 -3.33 -6.00 9.96
C VAL A 34 -3.36 -6.67 8.58
N ILE A 35 -3.67 -7.96 8.55
CA ILE A 35 -3.93 -8.72 7.33
C ILE A 35 -5.29 -9.38 7.46
N SER A 36 -6.20 -9.05 6.55
CA SER A 36 -7.53 -9.64 6.51
C SER A 36 -7.54 -10.80 5.52
N LEU A 37 -7.88 -11.99 5.98
CA LEU A 37 -7.95 -13.18 5.14
C LEU A 37 -9.33 -13.32 4.46
N PRO A 38 -9.41 -13.98 3.30
CA PRO A 38 -8.33 -14.69 2.61
C PRO A 38 -7.43 -13.77 1.79
N CYS A 39 -6.12 -14.04 1.81
CA CYS A 39 -5.14 -13.46 0.90
C CYS A 39 -4.24 -14.57 0.35
N LYS A 40 -3.83 -14.46 -0.91
CA LYS A 40 -2.87 -15.38 -1.55
C LYS A 40 -1.50 -14.70 -1.62
N MET A 41 -0.49 -15.29 -1.01
CA MET A 41 0.88 -14.80 -0.99
C MET A 41 1.82 -15.94 -1.40
N SER A 42 2.39 -15.89 -2.61
CA SER A 42 3.23 -16.97 -3.15
C SER A 42 4.49 -17.15 -2.29
N THR A 43 5.16 -16.04 -1.95
CA THR A 43 6.40 -16.03 -1.18
C THR A 43 6.31 -15.00 -0.04
N PRO A 44 5.65 -15.35 1.07
CA PRO A 44 5.47 -14.41 2.19
C PRO A 44 6.77 -13.82 2.73
N SER A 45 7.89 -14.57 2.68
CA SER A 45 9.21 -14.12 3.13
C SER A 45 9.76 -12.91 2.35
N ASN A 46 9.20 -12.62 1.19
CA ASN A 46 9.57 -11.46 0.37
C ASN A 46 8.64 -10.26 0.57
N ILE A 47 7.71 -10.33 1.54
CA ILE A 47 6.79 -9.24 1.87
C ILE A 47 7.24 -8.60 3.19
N TYR A 48 7.46 -7.30 3.15
CA TYR A 48 7.91 -6.48 4.28
C TYR A 48 6.82 -5.46 4.60
N MET A 49 6.18 -5.61 5.74
CA MET A 49 5.11 -4.73 6.21
C MET A 49 5.58 -3.90 7.39
N SER A 50 5.61 -2.58 7.21
CA SER A 50 5.95 -1.63 8.27
C SER A 50 4.78 -1.42 9.24
N ASP A 51 5.03 -0.70 10.33
CA ASP A 51 4.08 -0.48 11.40
C ASP A 51 2.73 0.06 10.91
N TYR A 52 1.65 -0.48 11.49
CA TYR A 52 0.27 -0.06 11.25
C TYR A 52 -0.19 -0.16 9.79
N SER A 53 0.53 -0.88 8.94
CA SER A 53 0.09 -1.14 7.58
C SER A 53 -1.03 -2.18 7.54
N LEU A 54 -1.89 -2.06 6.52
CA LEU A 54 -3.10 -2.88 6.38
C LEU A 54 -3.20 -3.51 5.00
N VAL A 55 -3.50 -4.80 4.94
CA VAL A 55 -3.93 -5.51 3.71
C VAL A 55 -5.33 -6.05 3.92
N GLN A 56 -6.28 -5.60 3.10
CA GLN A 56 -7.66 -6.08 3.11
C GLN A 56 -7.82 -7.43 2.39
N PRO A 57 -8.97 -8.11 2.50
CA PRO A 57 -9.10 -9.48 2.00
C PRO A 57 -9.08 -9.58 0.48
N ASN A 58 -8.89 -10.80 -0.01
CA ASN A 58 -8.86 -11.20 -1.41
C ASN A 58 -7.71 -10.60 -2.23
N CYS A 59 -6.66 -10.09 -1.58
CA CYS A 59 -5.46 -9.67 -2.29
C CYS A 59 -4.60 -10.86 -2.72
N SER A 60 -3.96 -10.74 -3.90
CA SER A 60 -3.07 -11.74 -4.48
C SER A 60 -1.69 -11.16 -4.71
N PHE A 61 -0.69 -11.69 -4.03
CA PHE A 61 0.72 -11.36 -4.22
C PHE A 61 1.35 -12.48 -5.06
N ILE A 62 1.54 -12.20 -6.33
CA ILE A 62 2.12 -13.10 -7.34
C ILE A 62 3.59 -12.74 -7.47
N MET A 63 4.44 -13.53 -6.83
CA MET A 63 5.85 -13.22 -6.69
C MET A 63 6.68 -14.50 -6.51
N ASN A 64 7.93 -14.45 -6.97
CA ASN A 64 8.90 -15.51 -6.79
C ASN A 64 10.15 -14.97 -6.09
N LYS A 65 10.90 -14.07 -6.74
CA LYS A 65 12.16 -13.50 -6.24
C LYS A 65 12.04 -12.03 -5.85
N GLY A 66 11.19 -11.27 -6.51
CA GLY A 66 10.97 -9.85 -6.21
C GLY A 66 10.35 -9.66 -4.83
N LYS A 67 10.54 -8.49 -4.26
CA LYS A 67 10.09 -8.12 -2.92
C LYS A 67 8.97 -7.08 -2.99
N VAL A 68 8.15 -7.05 -1.94
CA VAL A 68 7.12 -6.03 -1.76
C VAL A 68 7.34 -5.35 -0.41
N TYR A 69 7.52 -4.04 -0.45
CA TYR A 69 7.65 -3.21 0.74
C TYR A 69 6.37 -2.40 0.90
N ILE A 70 5.76 -2.46 2.07
CA ILE A 70 4.53 -1.75 2.43
C ILE A 70 4.86 -0.84 3.61
N GLY A 71 4.87 0.46 3.35
CA GLY A 71 5.23 1.50 4.30
C GLY A 71 4.24 1.65 5.45
N LYS A 72 4.68 2.36 6.47
CA LYS A 72 3.92 2.68 7.67
C LYS A 72 2.58 3.34 7.30
N TRP A 73 1.49 2.95 7.96
CA TRP A 73 0.12 3.44 7.77
C TRP A 73 -0.50 3.18 6.39
N SER A 74 0.24 2.59 5.45
CA SER A 74 -0.28 2.32 4.12
C SER A 74 -1.35 1.23 4.12
N THR A 75 -2.37 1.43 3.30
CA THR A 75 -3.52 0.54 3.20
C THR A 75 -3.66 -0.02 1.79
N ILE A 76 -3.69 -1.34 1.66
CA ILE A 76 -4.05 -2.04 0.44
C ILE A 76 -5.49 -2.54 0.60
N SER A 77 -6.40 -1.99 -0.20
CA SER A 77 -7.82 -2.36 -0.19
C SER A 77 -8.04 -3.75 -0.80
N SER A 78 -9.27 -4.23 -0.74
CA SER A 78 -9.64 -5.58 -1.18
C SER A 78 -9.44 -5.82 -2.67
N ASN A 79 -9.23 -7.09 -3.03
CA ASN A 79 -9.15 -7.57 -4.42
C ASN A 79 -7.97 -7.00 -5.22
N CYS A 80 -6.91 -6.52 -4.57
CA CYS A 80 -5.72 -6.03 -5.25
C CYS A 80 -4.82 -7.17 -5.75
N ILE A 81 -4.11 -6.92 -6.86
CA ILE A 81 -3.15 -7.84 -7.45
C ILE A 81 -1.78 -7.18 -7.46
N ILE A 82 -0.77 -7.82 -6.88
CA ILE A 82 0.60 -7.33 -6.77
C ILE A 82 1.52 -8.34 -7.47
N ILE A 83 2.24 -7.90 -8.52
CA ILE A 83 3.05 -8.75 -9.38
C ILE A 83 4.47 -8.20 -9.46
N THR A 84 5.46 -8.92 -8.92
CA THR A 84 6.87 -8.48 -8.91
C THR A 84 7.69 -9.05 -10.04
N ASP A 85 7.31 -10.20 -10.58
CA ASP A 85 8.11 -10.96 -11.52
C ASP A 85 7.38 -11.09 -12.86
N ASN A 86 8.07 -10.78 -13.97
CA ASN A 86 7.55 -10.94 -15.33
C ASN A 86 8.45 -11.85 -16.14
N HIS A 87 7.85 -12.73 -16.93
CA HIS A 87 8.57 -13.55 -17.91
C HIS A 87 8.84 -12.73 -19.17
N ARG A 88 10.09 -12.57 -19.55
CA ARG A 88 10.47 -11.86 -20.77
C ARG A 88 10.39 -12.81 -21.97
N PRO A 89 9.60 -12.49 -23.02
CA PRO A 89 9.60 -13.26 -24.26
C PRO A 89 11.03 -13.43 -24.80
N THR A 90 11.42 -14.67 -25.05
CA THR A 90 12.78 -15.01 -25.48
C THR A 90 12.71 -15.74 -26.81
N VAL A 91 13.49 -15.29 -27.81
CA VAL A 91 13.53 -15.91 -29.12
C VAL A 91 13.92 -17.39 -29.03
N GLY A 92 13.16 -18.25 -29.69
CA GLY A 92 13.39 -19.69 -29.67
C GLY A 92 12.84 -20.45 -28.45
N ILE A 93 12.25 -19.76 -27.46
CA ILE A 93 11.69 -20.36 -26.24
C ILE A 93 10.19 -20.07 -26.14
N ASN A 94 9.39 -21.10 -26.02
CA ASN A 94 7.95 -20.91 -25.83
C ASN A 94 7.60 -20.44 -24.41
N THR A 95 6.48 -19.72 -24.27
CA THR A 95 6.05 -19.09 -23.03
C THR A 95 5.90 -20.09 -21.86
N ARG A 96 5.47 -21.31 -22.12
CA ARG A 96 5.33 -22.34 -21.09
C ARG A 96 6.68 -22.73 -20.47
N MET A 97 7.74 -22.79 -21.30
CA MET A 97 9.09 -23.07 -20.81
C MET A 97 9.66 -21.88 -20.04
N LEU A 98 9.44 -20.65 -20.52
CA LEU A 98 9.82 -19.44 -19.76
C LEU A 98 9.25 -19.48 -18.35
N ASN A 99 7.94 -19.71 -18.24
CA ASN A 99 7.25 -19.78 -16.93
C ASN A 99 7.78 -20.92 -16.05
N ARG A 100 7.95 -22.12 -16.61
CA ARG A 100 8.36 -23.30 -15.84
C ARG A 100 9.78 -23.20 -15.30
N TYR A 101 10.70 -22.60 -16.07
CA TYR A 101 12.14 -22.58 -15.74
C TYR A 101 12.65 -21.20 -15.39
N PHE A 102 11.77 -20.19 -15.31
CA PHE A 102 12.12 -18.80 -14.92
C PHE A 102 13.28 -18.23 -15.79
N ILE A 103 13.17 -18.45 -17.11
CA ILE A 103 14.21 -18.04 -18.08
C ILE A 103 14.05 -16.56 -18.37
N ASN A 104 15.13 -15.78 -18.22
CA ASN A 104 15.16 -14.35 -18.50
C ASN A 104 14.07 -13.54 -17.78
N ASP A 105 13.68 -13.95 -16.59
CA ASP A 105 12.70 -13.21 -15.79
C ASP A 105 13.19 -11.80 -15.48
N GLU A 106 12.31 -10.85 -15.64
CA GLU A 106 12.50 -9.48 -15.15
C GLU A 106 11.91 -9.39 -13.74
N ILE A 107 12.78 -9.19 -12.78
CA ILE A 107 12.45 -9.11 -11.36
C ILE A 107 12.63 -7.67 -10.91
N ARG A 108 11.56 -7.03 -10.45
CA ARG A 108 11.61 -5.70 -9.85
C ARG A 108 10.74 -5.67 -8.61
N ASP A 109 11.30 -5.10 -7.55
CA ASP A 109 10.58 -4.89 -6.31
C ASP A 109 9.43 -3.89 -6.51
N ILE A 110 8.42 -4.01 -5.65
CA ILE A 110 7.33 -3.04 -5.53
C ILE A 110 7.50 -2.33 -4.19
N VAL A 111 7.50 -1.00 -4.24
CA VAL A 111 7.66 -0.15 -3.05
C VAL A 111 6.41 0.71 -2.88
N ILE A 112 5.71 0.51 -1.79
CA ILE A 112 4.63 1.36 -1.33
C ILE A 112 5.17 2.11 -0.12
N ASN A 113 5.43 3.41 -0.26
CA ASN A 113 5.94 4.23 0.85
C ASN A 113 4.86 4.45 1.92
N GLU A 114 5.12 5.33 2.88
CA GLU A 114 4.23 5.58 4.01
C GLU A 114 2.93 6.27 3.56
N ASP A 115 1.87 6.04 4.32
CA ASP A 115 0.58 6.74 4.18
C ASP A 115 -0.05 6.65 2.79
N CYS A 116 0.23 5.56 2.05
CA CYS A 116 -0.35 5.32 0.75
C CYS A 116 -1.72 4.63 0.85
N TRP A 117 -2.63 5.02 -0.04
CA TRP A 117 -3.91 4.33 -0.18
C TRP A 117 -4.03 3.65 -1.53
N ILE A 118 -4.05 2.33 -1.50
CA ILE A 118 -4.26 1.49 -2.69
C ILE A 118 -5.74 1.09 -2.72
N GLY A 119 -6.48 1.66 -3.64
CA GLY A 119 -7.91 1.43 -3.84
C GLY A 119 -8.25 -0.02 -4.22
N ALA A 120 -9.52 -0.40 -4.06
CA ALA A 120 -9.94 -1.76 -4.34
C ALA A 120 -9.71 -2.17 -5.81
N GLY A 121 -9.26 -3.41 -6.02
CA GLY A 121 -9.05 -3.95 -7.36
C GLY A 121 -7.85 -3.35 -8.12
N VAL A 122 -6.97 -2.59 -7.44
CA VAL A 122 -5.75 -2.06 -8.06
C VAL A 122 -4.80 -3.20 -8.42
N THR A 123 -4.16 -3.08 -9.59
CA THR A 123 -3.05 -3.94 -10.00
C THR A 123 -1.74 -3.17 -9.95
N LEU A 124 -0.79 -3.63 -9.13
CA LEU A 124 0.59 -3.14 -9.09
C LEU A 124 1.48 -4.09 -9.87
N MET A 125 2.10 -3.56 -10.93
CA MET A 125 3.01 -4.33 -11.78
C MET A 125 4.46 -4.20 -11.30
N SER A 126 5.29 -5.11 -11.75
CA SER A 126 6.74 -5.17 -11.49
C SER A 126 7.42 -3.80 -11.65
N GLY A 127 8.10 -3.35 -10.59
CA GLY A 127 8.76 -2.05 -10.54
C GLY A 127 7.84 -0.85 -10.26
N ALA A 128 6.56 -1.07 -9.95
CA ALA A 128 5.71 0.01 -9.47
C ALA A 128 6.23 0.53 -8.11
N SER A 129 6.26 1.84 -7.96
CA SER A 129 6.50 2.47 -6.66
C SER A 129 5.46 3.56 -6.41
N LEU A 130 5.02 3.66 -5.18
CA LEU A 130 4.09 4.70 -4.75
C LEU A 130 4.79 5.59 -3.74
N GLY A 131 4.90 6.87 -4.06
CA GLY A 131 5.47 7.89 -3.18
C GLY A 131 4.57 8.13 -1.97
N ARG A 132 5.15 8.62 -0.88
CA ARG A 132 4.46 8.96 0.38
C ARG A 132 3.13 9.68 0.13
N GLY A 133 2.09 9.30 0.85
CA GLY A 133 0.78 9.95 0.79
C GLY A 133 0.05 9.79 -0.55
N SER A 134 0.54 8.98 -1.49
CA SER A 134 -0.11 8.82 -2.79
C SER A 134 -1.31 7.88 -2.76
N ILE A 135 -2.21 8.06 -3.70
CA ILE A 135 -3.44 7.28 -3.83
C ILE A 135 -3.49 6.64 -5.22
N ALA A 136 -3.61 5.32 -5.26
CA ALA A 136 -4.04 4.61 -6.46
C ALA A 136 -5.55 4.38 -6.40
N ALA A 137 -6.32 5.03 -7.29
CA ALA A 137 -7.77 4.90 -7.32
C ALA A 137 -8.21 3.48 -7.67
N ALA A 138 -9.40 3.10 -7.24
CA ALA A 138 -9.93 1.75 -7.45
C ALA A 138 -9.85 1.31 -8.93
N GLY A 139 -9.43 0.08 -9.15
CA GLY A 139 -9.26 -0.51 -10.50
C GLY A 139 -8.09 0.01 -11.32
N ALA A 140 -7.23 0.88 -10.77
CA ALA A 140 -6.07 1.38 -11.50
C ALA A 140 -5.01 0.28 -11.75
N LEU A 141 -4.33 0.36 -12.91
CA LEU A 141 -3.15 -0.45 -13.20
C LEU A 141 -1.89 0.41 -13.14
N VAL A 142 -1.10 0.23 -12.08
CA VAL A 142 0.13 0.98 -11.83
C VAL A 142 1.32 0.18 -12.35
N ASN A 143 2.01 0.70 -13.35
CA ASN A 143 3.18 0.08 -13.98
C ASN A 143 4.40 1.00 -14.06
N LYS A 144 4.35 2.15 -13.36
CA LYS A 144 5.41 3.15 -13.31
C LYS A 144 5.47 3.76 -11.90
N PRO A 145 6.57 4.42 -11.54
CA PRO A 145 6.64 5.20 -10.31
C PRO A 145 5.55 6.27 -10.23
N VAL A 146 4.93 6.37 -9.09
CA VAL A 146 3.93 7.39 -8.71
C VAL A 146 4.60 8.35 -7.75
N PRO A 147 4.60 9.67 -8.02
CA PRO A 147 5.23 10.64 -7.14
C PRO A 147 4.48 10.78 -5.81
N PRO A 148 5.12 11.33 -4.76
CA PRO A 148 4.47 11.62 -3.49
C PRO A 148 3.20 12.44 -3.68
N TYR A 149 2.19 12.20 -2.85
CA TYR A 149 0.92 12.93 -2.82
C TYR A 149 0.15 12.97 -4.15
N ALA A 150 0.49 12.09 -5.11
CA ALA A 150 -0.25 11.98 -6.36
C ALA A 150 -1.46 11.06 -6.24
N VAL A 151 -2.54 11.43 -6.92
CA VAL A 151 -3.69 10.57 -7.16
C VAL A 151 -3.58 10.03 -8.57
N VAL A 152 -3.49 8.71 -8.70
CA VAL A 152 -3.42 8.05 -10.02
C VAL A 152 -4.66 7.20 -10.27
N ALA A 153 -5.13 7.17 -11.53
CA ALA A 153 -6.29 6.39 -11.93
C ALA A 153 -6.16 5.88 -13.37
N GLY A 154 -6.91 4.84 -13.71
CA GLY A 154 -7.04 4.30 -15.07
C GLY A 154 -6.09 3.14 -15.38
N VAL A 155 -6.16 2.66 -16.63
CA VAL A 155 -5.40 1.54 -17.17
C VAL A 155 -4.78 1.94 -18.51
N PRO A 156 -3.47 2.21 -18.59
CA PRO A 156 -2.53 2.34 -17.47
C PRO A 156 -2.82 3.58 -16.62
N ALA A 157 -2.43 3.55 -15.36
CA ALA A 157 -2.65 4.65 -14.41
C ALA A 157 -1.91 5.93 -14.82
N LYS A 158 -2.63 7.05 -14.71
CA LYS A 158 -2.10 8.41 -14.95
C LYS A 158 -2.39 9.30 -13.75
N ILE A 159 -1.56 10.29 -13.51
CA ILE A 159 -1.78 11.30 -12.47
C ILE A 159 -2.98 12.16 -12.86
N ILE A 160 -4.01 12.17 -12.02
CA ILE A 160 -5.26 12.92 -12.24
C ILE A 160 -5.44 14.09 -11.28
N ALA A 161 -4.78 14.06 -10.12
CA ALA A 161 -4.88 15.10 -9.09
C ALA A 161 -3.67 15.02 -8.15
N SER A 162 -3.52 16.01 -7.29
CA SER A 162 -2.76 15.90 -6.04
C SER A 162 -3.70 15.52 -4.90
N VAL A 163 -3.16 14.89 -3.84
CA VAL A 163 -3.93 14.62 -2.62
C VAL A 163 -4.23 15.92 -1.90
N PHE A 164 -3.23 16.79 -1.74
CA PHE A 164 -3.26 18.04 -0.99
C PHE A 164 -2.66 19.20 -1.80
N THR A 165 -2.87 20.44 -1.35
CA THR A 165 -2.09 21.60 -1.79
C THR A 165 -0.69 21.56 -1.17
N LYS A 166 0.23 22.43 -1.59
CA LYS A 166 1.58 22.53 -0.97
C LYS A 166 1.48 22.84 0.53
N GLU A 167 0.66 23.82 0.88
CA GLU A 167 0.45 24.26 2.26
C GLU A 167 -0.14 23.15 3.12
N GLN A 168 -1.10 22.41 2.57
CA GLN A 168 -1.70 21.25 3.25
C GLN A 168 -0.71 20.11 3.44
N ILE A 169 0.23 19.87 2.49
CA ILE A 169 1.30 18.88 2.65
C ILE A 169 2.22 19.29 3.80
N VAL A 170 2.64 20.55 3.86
CA VAL A 170 3.48 21.07 4.95
C VAL A 170 2.79 20.83 6.30
N GLU A 171 1.52 21.21 6.43
CA GLU A 171 0.76 21.01 7.67
C GLU A 171 0.59 19.53 8.01
N HIS A 172 0.26 18.69 7.03
CA HIS A 172 0.11 17.26 7.20
C HIS A 172 1.40 16.61 7.69
N GLU A 173 2.54 16.95 7.09
CA GLU A 173 3.84 16.40 7.49
C GLU A 173 4.31 16.91 8.85
N LEU A 174 3.95 18.14 9.25
CA LEU A 174 4.20 18.64 10.60
C LEU A 174 3.56 17.74 11.68
N HIS A 175 2.40 17.16 11.40
CA HIS A 175 1.71 16.29 12.34
C HIS A 175 2.21 14.84 12.35
N LEU A 176 2.71 14.33 11.23
CA LEU A 176 2.99 12.90 11.06
C LEU A 176 4.46 12.54 11.07
N TYR A 177 5.35 13.46 10.67
CA TYR A 177 6.76 13.14 10.44
C TYR A 177 7.69 14.05 11.26
N PRO A 178 8.83 13.51 11.74
CA PRO A 178 9.88 14.33 12.33
C PRO A 178 10.49 15.27 11.27
N GLU A 179 11.09 16.36 11.71
CA GLU A 179 11.57 17.44 10.85
C GLU A 179 12.51 16.97 9.72
N ASN A 180 13.41 16.05 10.06
CA ASN A 180 14.38 15.50 9.11
C ASN A 180 13.81 14.55 8.04
N GLU A 181 12.53 14.20 8.15
CA GLU A 181 11.82 13.33 7.20
C GLU A 181 10.78 14.09 6.36
N ARG A 182 10.57 15.39 6.65
CA ARG A 182 9.61 16.23 5.94
C ARG A 182 10.16 16.71 4.62
N MET A 183 9.29 16.88 3.65
CA MET A 183 9.66 17.50 2.38
C MET A 183 10.02 18.96 2.57
N THR A 184 11.12 19.36 1.95
CA THR A 184 11.55 20.77 1.89
C THR A 184 10.64 21.57 0.95
N GLN A 185 10.63 22.90 1.09
CA GLN A 185 9.89 23.78 0.18
C GLN A 185 10.33 23.59 -1.27
N GLN A 186 11.64 23.42 -1.50
CA GLN A 186 12.18 23.19 -2.84
C GLN A 186 11.64 21.89 -3.45
N GLU A 187 11.65 20.80 -2.71
CA GLU A 187 11.11 19.51 -3.17
C GLU A 187 9.61 19.58 -3.50
N LEU A 188 8.84 20.34 -2.71
CA LEU A 188 7.43 20.58 -2.98
C LEU A 188 7.23 21.41 -4.25
N ASP A 189 8.04 22.46 -4.46
CA ASP A 189 7.94 23.30 -5.65
C ASP A 189 8.25 22.50 -6.92
N GLU A 190 9.34 21.73 -6.91
CA GLU A 190 9.70 20.84 -8.02
C GLU A 190 8.63 19.76 -8.29
N LEU A 191 8.06 19.18 -7.22
CA LEU A 191 6.99 18.19 -7.31
C LEU A 191 5.74 18.76 -7.99
N PHE A 192 5.32 19.97 -7.57
CA PHE A 192 4.12 20.61 -8.09
C PHE A 192 4.30 21.08 -9.53
N GLU A 193 5.42 21.71 -9.84
CA GLU A 193 5.75 22.13 -11.21
C GLU A 193 5.75 20.92 -12.17
N LYS A 194 6.37 19.83 -11.77
CA LYS A 194 6.55 18.67 -12.64
C LYS A 194 5.29 17.83 -12.83
N TYR A 195 4.45 17.71 -11.80
CA TYR A 195 3.38 16.71 -11.81
C TYR A 195 1.97 17.25 -11.58
N PHE A 196 1.82 18.40 -10.95
CA PHE A 196 0.52 18.89 -10.49
C PHE A 196 0.06 20.20 -11.10
N GLU A 197 0.84 20.78 -12.01
CA GLU A 197 0.44 21.99 -12.72
C GLU A 197 -0.92 21.77 -13.42
N GLY A 198 -1.86 22.70 -13.19
CA GLY A 198 -3.24 22.65 -13.72
C GLY A 198 -4.12 21.51 -13.18
N LYS A 199 -3.67 20.75 -12.18
CA LYS A 199 -4.47 19.69 -11.56
C LYS A 199 -5.15 20.19 -10.28
N LYS A 200 -6.34 19.63 -10.01
CA LYS A 200 -7.02 19.85 -8.73
C LYS A 200 -6.41 19.01 -7.61
N ASN A 201 -6.63 19.42 -6.36
CA ASN A 201 -6.43 18.57 -5.19
C ASN A 201 -7.77 17.95 -4.76
N ILE A 202 -7.71 16.88 -3.95
CA ILE A 202 -8.89 16.18 -3.44
C ILE A 202 -8.98 16.20 -1.91
N GLY A 203 -7.94 16.69 -1.23
CA GLY A 203 -7.91 16.79 0.23
C GLY A 203 -8.92 17.78 0.77
N VAL A 204 -9.33 17.56 2.00
CA VAL A 204 -10.22 18.47 2.73
C VAL A 204 -9.51 19.00 3.97
N GLU A 205 -9.81 20.24 4.32
CA GLU A 205 -9.31 20.86 5.54
C GLU A 205 -10.25 20.58 6.71
N GLY A 206 -9.63 20.22 7.81
CA GLY A 206 -10.32 20.08 9.07
C GLY A 206 -11.13 18.78 9.21
N MET A 207 -11.59 18.59 10.41
CA MET A 207 -12.45 17.46 10.80
C MET A 207 -13.66 18.01 11.53
N THR A 208 -14.80 17.31 11.46
CA THR A 208 -15.94 17.57 12.34
C THR A 208 -15.52 17.34 13.81
N ALA A 209 -16.28 17.90 14.76
CA ALA A 209 -16.02 17.66 16.19
C ALA A 209 -16.07 16.15 16.52
N GLU A 210 -17.04 15.43 15.97
CA GLU A 210 -17.18 13.98 16.12
C GLU A 210 -15.97 13.20 15.56
N ASP A 211 -15.47 13.60 14.38
CA ASP A 211 -14.32 12.93 13.77
C ASP A 211 -13.01 13.25 14.50
N LYS A 212 -12.89 14.47 15.07
CA LYS A 212 -11.76 14.81 15.95
C LYS A 212 -11.72 13.93 17.19
N GLU A 213 -12.84 13.68 17.85
CA GLU A 213 -12.92 12.76 18.99
C GLU A 213 -12.51 11.34 18.59
N LYS A 214 -12.97 10.83 17.45
CA LYS A 214 -12.57 9.51 16.92
C LYS A 214 -11.07 9.46 16.62
N ALA A 215 -10.52 10.51 16.01
CA ALA A 215 -9.09 10.58 15.68
C ALA A 215 -8.23 10.61 16.94
N VAL A 216 -8.60 11.42 17.94
CA VAL A 216 -7.91 11.50 19.22
C VAL A 216 -7.95 10.14 19.95
N ALA A 217 -9.12 9.50 20.02
CA ALA A 217 -9.24 8.18 20.62
C ALA A 217 -8.35 7.14 19.93
N HIS A 218 -8.22 7.21 18.61
CA HIS A 218 -7.37 6.31 17.83
C HIS A 218 -5.87 6.60 18.02
N GLN A 219 -5.48 7.87 18.07
CA GLN A 219 -4.11 8.28 18.39
C GLN A 219 -3.71 7.83 19.80
N TYR A 220 -4.58 7.96 20.79
CA TYR A 220 -4.35 7.42 22.12
C TYR A 220 -4.12 5.90 22.10
N MET A 221 -4.85 5.15 21.30
CA MET A 221 -4.64 3.70 21.16
C MET A 221 -3.30 3.37 20.49
N GLN A 222 -2.81 4.22 19.59
CA GLN A 222 -1.50 4.05 18.95
C GLN A 222 -0.33 4.49 19.83
N GLN A 223 -0.52 5.51 20.68
CA GLN A 223 0.49 6.04 21.60
C GLN A 223 0.56 5.27 22.93
N SER A 224 -0.52 4.65 23.36
CA SER A 224 -0.61 3.90 24.62
C SER A 224 0.07 2.52 24.60
N VAL A 225 0.76 2.18 23.52
CA VAL A 225 1.61 0.99 23.48
C VAL A 225 3.02 1.42 23.88
N PRO A 226 3.59 0.93 25.01
CA PRO A 226 4.91 1.30 25.49
C PRO A 226 5.97 1.15 24.39
N LYS A 227 6.90 2.11 24.36
CA LYS A 227 8.07 2.08 23.47
C LYS A 227 8.94 0.87 23.76
#